data_8f35cb1b6363882dbcaa1c3b77da6c63
#
_entry.id   8f35cb1b6363882dbcaa1c3b77da6c63
#
_cell.length_a   1.000
_cell.length_b   1.000
_cell.length_c   1.000
_cell.angle_alpha   90.00
_cell.angle_beta   90.00
_cell.angle_gamma   90.00
#
_symmetry.space_group_name_H-M   'P 1'
#
loop_
_entity.id
_entity.type
_entity.pdbx_description
1 polymer ?
#
loop_
_entity_poly.entity_id
_entity_poly.type
_entity_poly.pdbx_seq_one_letter_code
_entity_poly.pdbx_strand_id
1 'polypeptide(L)'
;MRYIASYGAAYQHESTSISLALALATERLKIIAAIHPGLWHPGVLAKWIASADQITGGRMAINVVSGWFKDEFTKLGEPWLEHGERYRRSEEFIRYLREIWTSEHAELNGDFYRLHDFDLKPKPYDVPGRAHPEIFMGGNSTDARGMGGRVADWYFMNGNTPDGIAEQIHDVSDVAAVNGRAGQVRFGVNGFLIGRDTEAEARDVLREIVDKADREAVEGFGSAVKQAGQSTGDKVGMWQDSEFADLVQYND
;
A
#
# COMPACT_ATOMS: atom_id res chain seq x y z
N MET A 1 -15.14 -16.17 10.95
CA MET A 1 -13.97 -15.73 10.24
C MET A 1 -13.84 -14.24 10.41
N ARG A 2 -12.90 -13.79 11.24
CA ARG A 2 -12.80 -12.40 11.71
C ARG A 2 -11.43 -11.85 11.41
N TYR A 3 -11.11 -11.66 10.15
CA TYR A 3 -9.85 -11.02 9.84
C TYR A 3 -10.06 -9.97 8.77
N ILE A 4 -9.30 -9.02 8.97
CA ILE A 4 -8.81 -7.96 8.10
C ILE A 4 -9.61 -7.84 6.80
N ALA A 5 -10.80 -7.32 6.91
CA ALA A 5 -11.39 -6.60 5.81
C ALA A 5 -11.50 -5.16 6.29
N SER A 6 -10.89 -4.25 5.59
CA SER A 6 -10.97 -2.82 5.88
C SER A 6 -12.41 -2.32 5.83
N TYR A 7 -13.30 -3.09 5.24
CA TYR A 7 -14.71 -2.75 5.04
C TYR A 7 -15.66 -3.88 5.46
N GLY A 8 -15.70 -4.23 6.74
CA GLY A 8 -16.88 -4.91 7.27
C GLY A 8 -16.73 -6.25 7.95
N ALA A 9 -15.55 -6.76 8.24
CA ALA A 9 -15.40 -8.03 8.96
C ALA A 9 -14.61 -7.97 10.27
N ALA A 10 -13.97 -6.86 10.59
CA ALA A 10 -13.22 -6.68 11.82
C ALA A 10 -13.45 -5.28 12.40
N TYR A 11 -13.16 -5.13 13.69
CA TYR A 11 -13.14 -3.82 14.35
C TYR A 11 -11.93 -3.02 13.86
N GLN A 12 -12.08 -2.41 12.68
CA GLN A 12 -11.09 -1.48 12.15
C GLN A 12 -11.78 -0.17 11.80
N HIS A 13 -11.11 0.93 12.11
CA HIS A 13 -11.53 2.23 11.63
C HIS A 13 -11.23 2.35 10.14
N GLU A 14 -12.02 3.13 9.44
CA GLU A 14 -11.76 3.46 8.05
C GLU A 14 -10.41 4.19 7.93
N SER A 15 -9.61 3.81 6.92
CA SER A 15 -8.20 4.19 6.80
C SER A 15 -7.97 5.70 6.76
N THR A 16 -8.76 6.44 6.01
CA THR A 16 -8.55 7.89 5.88
C THR A 16 -8.94 8.64 7.16
N SER A 17 -10.03 8.22 7.79
CA SER A 17 -10.53 8.80 9.05
C SER A 17 -9.54 8.63 10.19
N ILE A 18 -9.05 7.40 10.41
CA ILE A 18 -8.06 7.14 11.46
C ILE A 18 -6.72 7.81 11.16
N SER A 19 -6.32 7.87 9.89
CA SER A 19 -5.09 8.54 9.48
C SER A 19 -5.12 10.03 9.82
N LEU A 20 -6.21 10.72 9.56
CA LEU A 20 -6.37 12.13 9.93
C LEU A 20 -6.38 12.30 11.45
N ALA A 21 -7.07 11.44 12.18
CA ALA A 21 -7.10 11.49 13.66
C ALA A 21 -5.70 11.31 14.25
N LEU A 22 -4.91 10.37 13.77
CA LEU A 22 -3.52 10.16 14.19
C LEU A 22 -2.62 11.34 13.84
N ALA A 23 -2.81 11.94 12.67
CA ALA A 23 -2.05 13.12 12.27
C ALA A 23 -2.35 14.34 13.17
N LEU A 24 -3.60 14.49 13.62
CA LEU A 24 -4.01 15.55 14.55
C LEU A 24 -3.55 15.27 15.99
N ALA A 25 -3.46 14.00 16.39
CA ALA A 25 -2.98 13.60 17.70
C ALA A 25 -1.44 13.63 17.84
N THR A 26 -0.72 13.91 16.75
CA THR A 26 0.75 13.92 16.71
C THR A 26 1.26 15.18 16.01
N GLU A 27 2.47 15.61 16.36
CA GLU A 27 3.06 16.84 15.81
C GLU A 27 4.11 16.59 14.72
N ARG A 28 4.78 15.43 14.76
CA ARG A 28 5.96 15.16 13.95
C ARG A 28 5.82 13.95 13.01
N LEU A 29 4.88 13.07 13.27
CA LEU A 29 4.71 11.87 12.44
C LEU A 29 4.16 12.24 11.06
N LYS A 30 4.76 11.66 10.03
CA LYS A 30 4.17 11.56 8.71
C LYS A 30 3.19 10.38 8.72
N ILE A 31 1.98 10.60 8.27
CA ILE A 31 0.94 9.58 8.23
C ILE A 31 0.71 9.15 6.78
N ILE A 32 0.70 7.84 6.57
CA ILE A 32 0.50 7.22 5.25
C ILE A 32 -0.85 6.53 5.26
N ALA A 33 -1.85 7.12 4.60
CA ALA A 33 -3.19 6.54 4.50
C ALA A 33 -3.23 5.45 3.40
N ALA A 34 -3.74 4.27 3.71
CA ALA A 34 -3.91 3.19 2.74
C ALA A 34 -5.17 3.45 1.87
N ILE A 35 -5.01 3.37 0.57
CA ILE A 35 -6.04 3.70 -0.42
C ILE A 35 -6.20 2.57 -1.44
N HIS A 36 -7.45 2.18 -1.71
CA HIS A 36 -7.81 1.25 -2.78
C HIS A 36 -8.43 2.01 -3.97
N PRO A 37 -7.73 2.15 -5.10
CA PRO A 37 -8.22 2.91 -6.26
C PRO A 37 -9.61 2.49 -6.75
N GLY A 38 -9.94 1.19 -6.65
CA GLY A 38 -11.26 0.71 -7.04
C GLY A 38 -12.42 1.16 -6.16
N LEU A 39 -12.15 1.72 -4.99
CA LEU A 39 -13.16 2.21 -4.04
C LEU A 39 -13.17 3.74 -3.93
N TRP A 40 -12.29 4.42 -4.67
CA TRP A 40 -12.16 5.86 -4.64
C TRP A 40 -12.13 6.47 -6.04
N HIS A 41 -12.79 7.62 -6.19
CA HIS A 41 -12.59 8.48 -7.36
C HIS A 41 -11.38 9.39 -7.12
N PRO A 42 -10.42 9.54 -8.07
CA PRO A 42 -9.20 10.30 -7.86
C PRO A 42 -9.46 11.77 -7.48
N GLY A 43 -10.46 12.42 -8.06
CA GLY A 43 -10.83 13.80 -7.71
C GLY A 43 -11.31 13.94 -6.27
N VAL A 44 -12.08 12.97 -5.77
CA VAL A 44 -12.56 12.97 -4.37
C VAL A 44 -11.41 12.75 -3.41
N LEU A 45 -10.55 11.77 -3.70
CA LEU A 45 -9.38 11.52 -2.87
C LEU A 45 -8.39 12.67 -2.91
N ALA A 46 -8.12 13.24 -4.08
CA ALA A 46 -7.22 14.39 -4.21
C ALA A 46 -7.67 15.57 -3.32
N LYS A 47 -8.99 15.82 -3.26
CA LYS A 47 -9.56 16.85 -2.38
C LYS A 47 -9.39 16.50 -0.91
N TRP A 48 -9.66 15.25 -0.53
CA TRP A 48 -9.50 14.80 0.84
C TRP A 48 -8.05 14.95 1.31
N ILE A 49 -7.10 14.42 0.52
CA ILE A 49 -5.66 14.48 0.84
C ILE A 49 -5.18 15.94 0.91
N ALA A 50 -5.55 16.79 -0.04
CA ALA A 50 -5.15 18.20 -0.02
C ALA A 50 -5.66 18.90 1.25
N SER A 51 -6.90 18.64 1.66
CA SER A 51 -7.47 19.19 2.89
C SER A 51 -6.74 18.70 4.13
N ALA A 52 -6.52 17.38 4.24
CA ALA A 52 -5.81 16.77 5.35
C ALA A 52 -4.35 17.24 5.42
N ASP A 53 -3.70 17.39 4.27
CA ASP A 53 -2.31 17.87 4.17
C ASP A 53 -2.17 19.34 4.59
N GLN A 54 -3.13 20.19 4.21
CA GLN A 54 -3.22 21.59 4.69
C GLN A 54 -3.40 21.64 6.22
N ILE A 55 -4.34 20.88 6.77
CA ILE A 55 -4.63 20.83 8.20
C ILE A 55 -3.42 20.37 9.02
N THR A 56 -2.63 19.45 8.47
CA THR A 56 -1.51 18.81 9.17
C THR A 56 -0.14 19.41 8.83
N GLY A 57 -0.10 20.47 8.03
CA GLY A 57 1.16 21.14 7.66
C GLY A 57 2.08 20.26 6.81
N GLY A 58 1.54 19.52 5.85
CA GLY A 58 2.32 18.75 4.89
C GLY A 58 2.74 17.34 5.36
N ARG A 59 2.08 16.78 6.37
CA ARG A 59 2.44 15.47 6.95
C ARG A 59 1.66 14.28 6.40
N MET A 60 0.81 14.49 5.38
CA MET A 60 0.05 13.40 4.77
C MET A 60 0.79 12.79 3.58
N ALA A 61 0.68 11.48 3.48
CA ALA A 61 1.08 10.66 2.34
C ALA A 61 0.03 9.57 2.10
N ILE A 62 0.09 8.90 0.97
CA ILE A 62 -0.82 7.79 0.66
C ILE A 62 -0.04 6.53 0.30
N ASN A 63 -0.61 5.38 0.63
CA ASN A 63 -0.18 4.08 0.12
C ASN A 63 -1.27 3.52 -0.81
N VAL A 64 -0.97 3.45 -2.10
CA VAL A 64 -1.90 2.94 -3.11
C VAL A 64 -1.81 1.42 -3.17
N VAL A 65 -2.91 0.76 -2.81
CA VAL A 65 -3.03 -0.69 -2.78
C VAL A 65 -3.94 -1.14 -3.92
N SER A 66 -3.41 -1.83 -4.92
CA SER A 66 -4.15 -2.25 -6.12
C SER A 66 -5.26 -3.26 -5.84
N GLY A 67 -5.26 -3.85 -4.66
CA GLY A 67 -6.25 -4.83 -4.19
C GLY A 67 -5.70 -6.25 -4.22
N TRP A 68 -5.80 -6.94 -3.10
CA TRP A 68 -5.39 -8.34 -2.92
C TRP A 68 -6.52 -9.19 -2.32
N PHE A 69 -7.50 -8.57 -1.66
CA PHE A 69 -8.60 -9.24 -1.00
C PHE A 69 -9.92 -8.99 -1.75
N LYS A 70 -10.35 -9.99 -2.50
CA LYS A 70 -11.52 -9.91 -3.41
C LYS A 70 -12.79 -9.46 -2.70
N ASP A 71 -13.02 -9.96 -1.49
CA ASP A 71 -14.26 -9.71 -0.73
C ASP A 71 -14.47 -8.22 -0.38
N GLU A 72 -13.40 -7.44 -0.24
CA GLU A 72 -13.53 -6.00 0.01
C GLU A 72 -14.22 -5.26 -1.13
N PHE A 73 -13.99 -5.72 -2.35
CA PHE A 73 -14.59 -5.14 -3.55
C PHE A 73 -16.00 -5.68 -3.78
N THR A 74 -16.13 -7.00 -3.83
CA THR A 74 -17.39 -7.64 -4.20
C THR A 74 -18.50 -7.42 -3.17
N LYS A 75 -18.18 -7.30 -1.89
CA LYS A 75 -19.16 -6.95 -0.84
C LYS A 75 -19.68 -5.51 -0.92
N LEU A 76 -18.92 -4.63 -1.57
CA LEU A 76 -19.34 -3.25 -1.87
C LEU A 76 -20.01 -3.10 -3.24
N GLY A 77 -20.18 -4.21 -3.97
CA GLY A 77 -20.74 -4.19 -5.31
C GLY A 77 -19.77 -3.80 -6.41
N GLU A 78 -18.49 -3.65 -6.08
CA GLU A 78 -17.45 -3.31 -7.04
C GLU A 78 -16.93 -4.53 -7.80
N PRO A 79 -16.61 -4.42 -9.09
CA PRO A 79 -16.08 -5.52 -9.86
C PRO A 79 -14.67 -5.89 -9.39
N TRP A 80 -14.42 -7.20 -9.30
CA TRP A 80 -13.06 -7.70 -9.13
C TRP A 80 -12.38 -7.85 -10.48
N LEU A 81 -11.55 -6.86 -10.83
CA LEU A 81 -10.81 -6.86 -12.08
C LEU A 81 -9.69 -7.93 -12.07
N GLU A 82 -9.30 -8.36 -13.26
CA GLU A 82 -8.10 -9.18 -13.46
C GLU A 82 -6.85 -8.49 -12.91
N HIS A 83 -5.82 -9.28 -12.60
CA HIS A 83 -4.63 -8.79 -11.89
C HIS A 83 -4.00 -7.57 -12.59
N GLY A 84 -3.64 -7.72 -13.86
CA GLY A 84 -3.04 -6.64 -14.63
C GLY A 84 -3.92 -5.39 -14.74
N GLU A 85 -5.24 -5.56 -14.87
CA GLU A 85 -6.19 -4.45 -14.93
C GLU A 85 -6.27 -3.67 -13.61
N ARG A 86 -6.13 -4.35 -12.46
CA ARG A 86 -6.07 -3.65 -11.18
C ARG A 86 -4.84 -2.74 -11.10
N TYR A 87 -3.69 -3.17 -11.61
CA TYR A 87 -2.47 -2.36 -11.66
C TYR A 87 -2.59 -1.23 -12.69
N ARG A 88 -3.17 -1.47 -13.86
CA ARG A 88 -3.47 -0.41 -14.84
C ARG A 88 -4.35 0.68 -14.23
N ARG A 89 -5.43 0.30 -13.54
CA ARG A 89 -6.30 1.23 -12.83
C ARG A 89 -5.55 2.02 -11.75
N SER A 90 -4.69 1.35 -10.99
CA SER A 90 -3.91 2.01 -9.94
C SER A 90 -2.89 2.99 -10.52
N GLU A 91 -2.26 2.66 -11.64
CA GLU A 91 -1.32 3.54 -12.32
C GLU A 91 -2.03 4.79 -12.87
N GLU A 92 -3.17 4.62 -13.53
CA GLU A 92 -4.00 5.73 -14.00
C GLU A 92 -4.43 6.62 -12.83
N PHE A 93 -4.89 6.02 -11.74
CA PHE A 93 -5.26 6.72 -10.52
C PHE A 93 -4.13 7.59 -9.96
N ILE A 94 -2.92 7.04 -9.86
CA ILE A 94 -1.74 7.77 -9.37
C ILE A 94 -1.37 8.94 -10.28
N ARG A 95 -1.38 8.71 -11.61
CA ARG A 95 -1.10 9.77 -12.59
C ARG A 95 -2.11 10.91 -12.46
N TYR A 96 -3.37 10.56 -12.25
CA TYR A 96 -4.45 11.53 -12.09
C TYR A 96 -4.36 12.31 -10.79
N LEU A 97 -4.00 11.68 -9.69
CA LEU A 97 -3.75 12.40 -8.44
C LEU A 97 -2.65 13.44 -8.61
N ARG A 98 -1.54 13.10 -9.26
CA ARG A 98 -0.46 14.05 -9.53
C ARG A 98 -0.93 15.20 -10.37
N GLU A 99 -1.60 14.93 -11.47
CA GLU A 99 -2.15 15.96 -12.37
C GLU A 99 -3.08 16.91 -11.60
N ILE A 100 -4.03 16.38 -10.83
CA ILE A 100 -4.97 17.18 -10.05
C ILE A 100 -4.26 18.06 -9.01
N TRP A 101 -3.20 17.56 -8.38
CA TRP A 101 -2.48 18.31 -7.36
C TRP A 101 -1.58 19.42 -7.93
N THR A 102 -1.04 19.22 -9.14
CA THR A 102 -0.02 20.09 -9.72
C THR A 102 -0.53 21.02 -10.82
N SER A 103 -1.63 20.70 -11.50
CA SER A 103 -2.21 21.51 -12.56
C SER A 103 -3.32 22.43 -12.02
N GLU A 104 -3.51 23.60 -12.64
CA GLU A 104 -4.61 24.49 -12.30
C GLU A 104 -5.96 23.93 -12.80
N HIS A 105 -5.97 23.38 -14.01
CA HIS A 105 -7.14 22.79 -14.64
C HIS A 105 -6.78 21.37 -15.09
N ALA A 106 -7.28 20.36 -14.38
CA ALA A 106 -7.06 18.96 -14.74
C ALA A 106 -8.15 18.47 -15.69
N GLU A 107 -7.74 18.04 -16.86
CA GLU A 107 -8.60 17.42 -17.86
C GLU A 107 -8.12 15.98 -18.09
N LEU A 108 -8.91 14.99 -17.68
CA LEU A 108 -8.50 13.59 -17.66
C LEU A 108 -9.55 12.72 -18.33
N ASN A 109 -9.15 11.95 -19.32
CA ASN A 109 -10.03 11.05 -20.07
C ASN A 109 -9.36 9.68 -20.23
N GLY A 110 -9.34 8.91 -19.14
CA GLY A 110 -8.72 7.60 -19.10
C GLY A 110 -9.69 6.44 -19.30
N ASP A 111 -9.14 5.25 -19.15
CA ASP A 111 -9.92 4.01 -19.27
C ASP A 111 -10.82 3.80 -18.04
N PHE A 112 -10.38 4.21 -16.86
CA PHE A 112 -11.07 3.98 -15.60
C PHE A 112 -11.70 5.23 -15.02
N TYR A 113 -11.10 6.41 -15.23
CA TYR A 113 -11.54 7.65 -14.60
C TYR A 113 -11.61 8.79 -15.61
N ARG A 114 -12.51 9.73 -15.36
CA ARG A 114 -12.67 10.95 -16.16
C ARG A 114 -12.88 12.15 -15.26
N LEU A 115 -12.28 13.27 -15.64
CA LEU A 115 -12.44 14.59 -15.02
C LEU A 115 -12.48 15.65 -16.10
N HIS A 116 -13.32 16.65 -15.92
CA HIS A 116 -13.46 17.75 -16.85
C HIS A 116 -13.22 19.06 -16.12
N ASP A 117 -12.23 19.82 -16.57
CA ASP A 117 -11.90 21.16 -16.08
C ASP A 117 -11.88 21.25 -14.54
N PHE A 118 -11.18 20.30 -13.92
CA PHE A 118 -11.18 20.17 -12.47
C PHE A 118 -10.09 21.03 -11.84
N ASP A 119 -10.49 22.14 -11.20
CA ASP A 119 -9.63 23.01 -10.42
C ASP A 119 -9.72 22.67 -8.93
N LEU A 120 -8.70 22.00 -8.41
CA LEU A 120 -8.61 21.64 -7.00
C LEU A 120 -8.17 22.83 -6.13
N LYS A 121 -9.00 23.25 -5.19
CA LYS A 121 -8.68 24.24 -4.15
C LYS A 121 -9.14 23.78 -2.76
N PRO A 122 -8.28 23.87 -1.71
CA PRO A 122 -6.86 24.22 -1.82
C PRO A 122 -6.06 23.13 -2.51
N LYS A 123 -4.88 23.48 -3.01
CA LYS A 123 -3.83 22.51 -3.36
C LYS A 123 -3.26 21.90 -2.07
N PRO A 124 -2.51 20.80 -2.13
CA PRO A 124 -1.76 20.28 -0.99
C PRO A 124 -0.88 21.38 -0.34
N TYR A 125 -0.55 21.20 0.92
CA TYR A 125 0.33 22.13 1.64
C TYR A 125 1.69 22.26 0.94
N ASP A 126 2.16 23.48 0.77
CA ASP A 126 3.43 23.75 0.13
C ASP A 126 4.60 23.37 1.06
N VAL A 127 5.28 22.28 0.73
CA VAL A 127 6.47 21.83 1.44
C VAL A 127 7.67 21.98 0.51
N PRO A 128 8.72 22.71 0.91
CA PRO A 128 9.90 22.90 0.07
C PRO A 128 10.48 21.59 -0.45
N GLY A 129 10.66 21.48 -1.76
CA GLY A 129 11.20 20.29 -2.43
C GLY A 129 10.21 19.13 -2.63
N ARG A 130 8.92 19.32 -2.30
CA ARG A 130 7.86 18.35 -2.50
C ARG A 130 6.82 18.89 -3.50
N ALA A 131 6.71 18.28 -4.67
CA ALA A 131 5.74 18.70 -5.68
C ALA A 131 4.28 18.32 -5.31
N HIS A 132 4.09 17.23 -4.58
CA HIS A 132 2.79 16.70 -4.17
C HIS A 132 2.96 15.78 -2.93
N PRO A 133 1.88 15.40 -2.22
CA PRO A 133 1.94 14.36 -1.18
C PRO A 133 2.59 13.09 -1.69
N GLU A 134 3.48 12.51 -0.89
CA GLU A 134 4.23 11.32 -1.33
C GLU A 134 3.32 10.13 -1.56
N ILE A 135 3.61 9.38 -2.62
CA ILE A 135 2.87 8.20 -3.02
C ILE A 135 3.70 6.96 -2.77
N PHE A 136 3.25 6.18 -1.81
CA PHE A 136 3.75 4.86 -1.50
C PHE A 136 2.95 3.82 -2.28
N MET A 137 3.58 2.75 -2.64
CA MET A 137 2.95 1.54 -3.15
C MET A 137 3.89 0.36 -2.96
N GLY A 138 3.37 -0.86 -3.09
CA GLY A 138 4.19 -2.06 -2.97
C GLY A 138 3.51 -3.27 -3.60
N GLY A 139 4.21 -4.38 -3.55
CA GLY A 139 3.77 -5.67 -4.07
C GLY A 139 4.97 -6.51 -4.51
N ASN A 140 4.74 -7.79 -4.81
CA ASN A 140 5.81 -8.70 -5.21
C ASN A 140 5.73 -9.12 -6.68
N SER A 141 4.58 -8.90 -7.34
CA SER A 141 4.38 -9.31 -8.73
C SER A 141 5.15 -8.43 -9.72
N THR A 142 5.38 -8.96 -10.91
CA THR A 142 5.98 -8.22 -12.03
C THR A 142 5.20 -6.94 -12.35
N ASP A 143 3.86 -7.01 -12.31
CA ASP A 143 3.01 -5.82 -12.52
C ASP A 143 3.22 -4.76 -11.44
N ALA A 144 3.36 -5.19 -10.16
CA ALA A 144 3.64 -4.28 -9.06
C ALA A 144 5.00 -3.61 -9.20
N ARG A 145 6.06 -4.39 -9.48
CA ARG A 145 7.43 -3.87 -9.70
C ARG A 145 7.45 -2.90 -10.88
N GLY A 146 6.79 -3.28 -11.98
CA GLY A 146 6.66 -2.43 -13.17
C GLY A 146 5.95 -1.11 -12.88
N MET A 147 4.78 -1.14 -12.24
CA MET A 147 4.06 0.07 -11.84
C MET A 147 4.89 0.91 -10.86
N GLY A 148 5.56 0.27 -9.89
CA GLY A 148 6.42 0.95 -8.93
C GLY A 148 7.49 1.81 -9.57
N GLY A 149 8.23 1.25 -10.53
CA GLY A 149 9.24 2.00 -11.29
C GLY A 149 8.66 3.17 -12.09
N ARG A 150 7.45 2.99 -12.65
CA ARG A 150 6.83 4.05 -13.46
C ARG A 150 6.23 5.19 -12.65
N VAL A 151 5.66 4.90 -11.45
CA VAL A 151 4.85 5.93 -10.76
C VAL A 151 5.03 6.04 -9.25
N ALA A 152 5.80 5.19 -8.57
CA ALA A 152 5.97 5.32 -7.12
C ALA A 152 6.97 6.43 -6.74
N ASP A 153 6.74 7.11 -5.60
CA ASP A 153 7.78 7.87 -4.92
C ASP A 153 8.52 6.98 -3.90
N TRP A 154 7.75 6.05 -3.30
CA TRP A 154 8.25 5.00 -2.43
C TRP A 154 7.73 3.64 -2.85
N TYR A 155 8.62 2.69 -3.03
CA TYR A 155 8.27 1.28 -3.20
C TYR A 155 8.50 0.53 -1.91
N PHE A 156 7.40 0.03 -1.32
CA PHE A 156 7.40 -0.60 -0.01
C PHE A 156 7.30 -2.11 -0.16
N MET A 157 8.30 -2.83 0.35
CA MET A 157 8.43 -4.27 0.20
C MET A 157 8.06 -4.99 1.49
N ASN A 158 7.46 -6.16 1.37
CA ASN A 158 7.36 -7.10 2.48
C ASN A 158 8.75 -7.65 2.82
N GLY A 159 8.91 -8.13 4.07
CA GLY A 159 10.14 -8.81 4.48
C GLY A 159 10.48 -9.97 3.55
N ASN A 160 11.74 -10.10 3.20
CA ASN A 160 12.30 -11.17 2.36
C ASN A 160 13.77 -11.36 2.72
N THR A 161 14.44 -12.34 2.10
CA THR A 161 15.90 -12.47 2.21
C THR A 161 16.61 -11.24 1.65
N PRO A 162 17.83 -10.92 2.09
CA PRO A 162 18.59 -9.81 1.54
C PRO A 162 18.72 -9.84 0.00
N ASP A 163 18.94 -11.02 -0.57
CA ASP A 163 19.04 -11.19 -2.03
C ASP A 163 17.68 -10.93 -2.71
N GLY A 164 16.58 -11.41 -2.15
CA GLY A 164 15.24 -11.15 -2.69
C GLY A 164 14.84 -9.68 -2.59
N ILE A 165 15.28 -8.95 -1.57
CA ILE A 165 15.11 -7.50 -1.47
C ILE A 165 15.97 -6.79 -2.52
N ALA A 166 17.24 -7.20 -2.69
CA ALA A 166 18.13 -6.63 -3.68
C ALA A 166 17.59 -6.79 -5.11
N GLU A 167 17.05 -7.99 -5.44
CA GLU A 167 16.39 -8.26 -6.72
C GLU A 167 15.21 -7.31 -6.96
N GLN A 168 14.32 -7.15 -5.97
CA GLN A 168 13.16 -6.24 -6.11
C GLN A 168 13.59 -4.79 -6.31
N ILE A 169 14.60 -4.33 -5.58
CA ILE A 169 15.18 -2.99 -5.76
C ILE A 169 15.73 -2.81 -7.18
N HIS A 170 16.44 -3.81 -7.67
CA HIS A 170 17.00 -3.79 -9.02
C HIS A 170 15.92 -3.69 -10.08
N ASP A 171 14.92 -4.58 -10.05
CA ASP A 171 13.82 -4.61 -11.01
C ASP A 171 13.07 -3.27 -11.08
N VAL A 172 12.70 -2.73 -9.91
CA VAL A 172 11.98 -1.46 -9.83
C VAL A 172 12.85 -0.30 -10.31
N SER A 173 14.15 -0.32 -9.99
CA SER A 173 15.11 0.71 -10.40
C SER A 173 15.34 0.70 -11.91
N ASP A 174 15.39 -0.46 -12.53
CA ASP A 174 15.55 -0.60 -13.98
C ASP A 174 14.33 -0.06 -14.73
N VAL A 175 13.12 -0.42 -14.26
CA VAL A 175 11.90 0.16 -14.81
C VAL A 175 11.87 1.68 -14.63
N ALA A 176 12.29 2.19 -13.48
CA ALA A 176 12.36 3.63 -13.25
C ALA A 176 13.35 4.30 -14.22
N ALA A 177 14.51 3.70 -14.44
CA ALA A 177 15.56 4.23 -15.33
C ALA A 177 15.06 4.34 -16.78
N VAL A 178 14.43 3.28 -17.33
CA VAL A 178 13.92 3.31 -18.71
C VAL A 178 12.73 4.28 -18.90
N ASN A 179 12.09 4.68 -17.80
CA ASN A 179 11.01 5.68 -17.80
C ASN A 179 11.48 7.10 -17.41
N GLY A 180 12.80 7.36 -17.43
CA GLY A 180 13.38 8.68 -17.12
C GLY A 180 13.31 9.06 -15.63
N ARG A 181 13.15 8.07 -14.75
CA ARG A 181 12.99 8.26 -13.30
C ARG A 181 14.15 7.63 -12.49
N ALA A 182 15.33 7.48 -13.09
CA ALA A 182 16.48 6.93 -12.41
C ALA A 182 16.77 7.64 -11.08
N GLY A 183 16.87 6.88 -9.98
CA GLY A 183 17.13 7.40 -8.64
C GLY A 183 15.98 8.17 -7.98
N GLN A 184 14.80 8.23 -8.61
CA GLN A 184 13.63 8.94 -8.04
C GLN A 184 12.76 8.06 -7.14
N VAL A 185 12.86 6.74 -7.26
CA VAL A 185 12.11 5.81 -6.40
C VAL A 185 12.93 5.52 -5.14
N ARG A 186 12.33 5.73 -4.01
CA ARG A 186 12.88 5.35 -2.69
C ARG A 186 12.30 4.01 -2.28
N PHE A 187 13.03 3.28 -1.44
CA PHE A 187 12.66 1.93 -1.03
C PHE A 187 12.45 1.86 0.48
N GLY A 188 11.46 1.09 0.89
CA GLY A 188 11.19 0.74 2.27
C GLY A 188 10.89 -0.75 2.40
N VAL A 189 11.24 -1.33 3.54
CA VAL A 189 10.99 -2.74 3.85
C VAL A 189 10.15 -2.82 5.13
N ASN A 190 9.13 -3.66 5.10
CA ASN A 190 8.37 -4.02 6.30
C ASN A 190 9.13 -5.09 7.06
N GLY A 191 9.44 -4.81 8.32
CA GLY A 191 10.11 -5.74 9.22
C GLY A 191 9.39 -5.87 10.55
N PHE A 192 9.23 -7.09 11.04
CA PHE A 192 8.77 -7.34 12.39
C PHE A 192 9.98 -7.42 13.32
N LEU A 193 10.05 -6.53 14.30
CA LEU A 193 11.19 -6.43 15.22
C LEU A 193 10.74 -6.69 16.66
N ILE A 194 11.44 -7.59 17.34
CA ILE A 194 11.32 -7.80 18.78
C ILE A 194 12.63 -7.36 19.44
N GLY A 195 12.61 -6.20 20.11
CA GLY A 195 13.76 -5.69 20.86
C GLY A 195 13.67 -6.08 22.35
N ARG A 196 14.70 -6.74 22.87
CA ARG A 196 14.89 -7.07 24.30
C ARG A 196 16.36 -6.89 24.66
N ASP A 197 16.67 -7.00 25.95
CA ASP A 197 18.06 -6.86 26.42
C ASP A 197 18.93 -8.04 25.96
N THR A 198 18.34 -9.22 25.80
CA THR A 198 19.01 -10.43 25.31
C THR A 198 18.24 -11.09 24.16
N GLU A 199 18.97 -11.83 23.32
CA GLU A 199 18.35 -12.63 22.24
C GLU A 199 17.39 -13.70 22.81
N ALA A 200 17.73 -14.31 23.94
CA ALA A 200 16.90 -15.32 24.60
C ALA A 200 15.52 -14.72 24.96
N GLU A 201 15.49 -13.55 25.56
CA GLU A 201 14.24 -12.85 25.90
C GLU A 201 13.43 -12.46 24.65
N ALA A 202 14.11 -12.05 23.57
CA ALA A 202 13.43 -11.75 22.31
C ALA A 202 12.77 -13.00 21.72
N ARG A 203 13.47 -14.14 21.76
CA ARG A 203 12.94 -15.44 21.31
C ARG A 203 11.80 -15.94 22.20
N ASP A 204 11.84 -15.68 23.50
CA ASP A 204 10.74 -16.03 24.42
C ASP A 204 9.47 -15.26 24.06
N VAL A 205 9.59 -13.98 23.75
CA VAL A 205 8.44 -13.18 23.28
C VAL A 205 7.89 -13.72 21.97
N LEU A 206 8.73 -14.10 21.01
CA LEU A 206 8.27 -14.70 19.77
C LEU A 206 7.50 -16.00 20.02
N ARG A 207 8.03 -16.89 20.89
CA ARG A 207 7.32 -18.11 21.31
C ARG A 207 5.96 -17.80 21.94
N GLU A 208 5.92 -16.83 22.86
CA GLU A 208 4.67 -16.42 23.51
C GLU A 208 3.63 -15.92 22.48
N ILE A 209 4.04 -15.14 21.46
CA ILE A 209 3.16 -14.68 20.40
C ILE A 209 2.59 -15.87 19.61
N VAL A 210 3.44 -16.84 19.26
CA VAL A 210 3.03 -18.03 18.51
C VAL A 210 2.10 -18.91 19.35
N ASP A 211 2.44 -19.16 20.62
CA ASP A 211 1.65 -20.02 21.52
C ASP A 211 0.25 -19.45 21.82
N LYS A 212 0.14 -18.12 21.86
CA LYS A 212 -1.12 -17.42 22.12
C LYS A 212 -1.91 -17.06 20.86
N ALA A 213 -1.39 -17.38 19.68
CA ALA A 213 -2.06 -17.07 18.44
C ALA A 213 -3.38 -17.84 18.31
N ASP A 214 -4.41 -17.16 17.83
CA ASP A 214 -5.68 -17.78 17.44
C ASP A 214 -5.47 -18.60 16.16
N ARG A 215 -5.33 -19.91 16.29
CA ARG A 215 -5.05 -20.83 15.17
C ARG A 215 -6.12 -20.76 14.09
N GLU A 216 -7.40 -20.67 14.44
CA GLU A 216 -8.50 -20.56 13.47
C GLU A 216 -8.38 -19.26 12.66
N ALA A 217 -8.04 -18.15 13.31
CA ALA A 217 -7.82 -16.87 12.65
C ALA A 217 -6.61 -16.90 11.72
N VAL A 218 -5.50 -17.53 12.13
CA VAL A 218 -4.28 -17.68 11.32
C VAL A 218 -4.54 -18.55 10.08
N GLU A 219 -5.18 -19.71 10.24
CA GLU A 219 -5.52 -20.60 9.13
C GLU A 219 -6.51 -19.93 8.16
N GLY A 220 -7.50 -19.22 8.69
CA GLY A 220 -8.45 -18.47 7.89
C GLY A 220 -7.78 -17.36 7.08
N PHE A 221 -6.85 -16.62 7.67
CA PHE A 221 -6.07 -15.60 6.97
C PHE A 221 -5.17 -16.24 5.89
N GLY A 222 -4.44 -17.31 6.22
CA GLY A 222 -3.61 -18.03 5.26
C GLY A 222 -4.39 -18.55 4.07
N SER A 223 -5.62 -19.06 4.29
CA SER A 223 -6.52 -19.50 3.23
C SER A 223 -6.96 -18.35 2.31
N ALA A 224 -7.30 -17.20 2.88
CA ALA A 224 -7.67 -16.01 2.12
C ALA A 224 -6.50 -15.48 1.27
N VAL A 225 -5.28 -15.46 1.83
CA VAL A 225 -4.06 -15.07 1.10
C VAL A 225 -3.77 -16.02 -0.06
N LYS A 226 -3.89 -17.33 0.15
CA LYS A 226 -3.72 -18.34 -0.92
C LYS A 226 -4.75 -18.16 -2.04
N GLN A 227 -6.01 -17.91 -1.71
CA GLN A 227 -7.06 -17.63 -2.71
C GLN A 227 -6.77 -16.36 -3.50
N ALA A 228 -6.31 -15.30 -2.84
CA ALA A 228 -5.92 -14.07 -3.51
C ALA A 228 -4.72 -14.28 -4.45
N GLY A 229 -3.71 -15.05 -4.03
CA GLY A 229 -2.56 -15.41 -4.86
C GLY A 229 -2.94 -16.26 -6.07
N GLN A 230 -3.86 -17.21 -5.92
CA GLN A 230 -4.36 -18.03 -7.04
C GLN A 230 -5.08 -17.19 -8.11
N SER A 231 -5.77 -16.14 -7.71
CA SER A 231 -6.44 -15.22 -8.64
C SER A 231 -5.48 -14.32 -9.42
N THR A 232 -4.21 -14.25 -9.04
CA THR A 232 -3.21 -13.39 -9.68
C THR A 232 -2.33 -14.12 -10.69
N GLY A 233 -2.45 -15.46 -10.80
CA GLY A 233 -1.57 -16.27 -11.65
C GLY A 233 -0.13 -16.37 -11.17
N ASP A 234 0.28 -15.57 -10.21
CA ASP A 234 1.58 -15.63 -9.55
C ASP A 234 1.55 -16.68 -8.44
N LYS A 235 2.42 -17.68 -8.53
CA LYS A 235 2.59 -18.71 -7.51
C LYS A 235 3.19 -18.18 -6.20
N VAL A 236 3.43 -16.90 -6.13
CA VAL A 236 4.18 -16.20 -5.09
C VAL A 236 3.20 -15.51 -4.15
N GLY A 237 2.75 -16.23 -3.13
CA GLY A 237 1.97 -15.64 -2.04
C GLY A 237 2.81 -14.69 -1.17
N MET A 238 2.18 -13.88 -0.33
CA MET A 238 2.84 -12.97 0.63
C MET A 238 3.78 -13.68 1.62
N TRP A 239 3.74 -15.00 1.68
CA TRP A 239 4.50 -15.89 2.56
C TRP A 239 5.52 -16.67 1.75
N GLN A 240 6.47 -16.02 1.13
CA GLN A 240 7.55 -16.73 0.49
C GLN A 240 8.70 -16.94 1.45
N ASP A 241 9.11 -18.20 1.50
CA ASP A 241 10.42 -18.74 1.87
C ASP A 241 11.32 -17.76 2.64
N SER A 242 10.87 -17.32 3.82
CA SER A 242 11.81 -16.81 4.79
C SER A 242 12.37 -18.00 5.56
N GLU A 243 13.64 -17.99 5.91
CA GLU A 243 14.24 -18.93 6.85
C GLU A 243 13.51 -18.97 8.22
N PHE A 244 12.54 -18.09 8.42
CA PHE A 244 11.63 -18.00 9.56
C PHE A 244 10.22 -18.49 9.25
N ALA A 245 9.92 -18.98 8.05
CA ALA A 245 8.62 -19.59 7.73
C ALA A 245 8.30 -20.76 8.67
N ASP A 246 9.34 -21.50 9.09
CA ASP A 246 9.23 -22.59 10.06
C ASP A 246 8.87 -22.12 11.48
N LEU A 247 9.17 -20.88 11.84
CA LEU A 247 8.77 -20.29 13.12
C LEU A 247 7.29 -19.86 13.15
N VAL A 248 6.71 -19.68 11.99
CA VAL A 248 5.28 -19.34 11.83
C VAL A 248 4.47 -20.56 11.42
N GLN A 249 5.10 -21.61 10.90
CA GLN A 249 4.49 -22.92 10.74
C GLN A 249 4.44 -23.59 12.12
N TYR A 250 3.23 -23.76 12.63
CA TYR A 250 3.00 -24.59 13.80
C TYR A 250 3.40 -26.02 13.44
N ASN A 251 4.59 -26.41 13.81
CA ASN A 251 4.95 -27.82 13.85
C ASN A 251 4.28 -28.39 15.09
N ASP A 252 3.38 -29.36 14.89
CA ASP A 252 2.79 -30.19 15.92
C ASP A 252 3.86 -30.97 16.70
#